data_423d3a6181725c9f8fc42f29769ff1ea
#
_entry.id   423d3a6181725c9f8fc42f29769ff1ea
#
_cell.length_a   1.000
_cell.length_b   1.000
_cell.length_c   1.000
_cell.angle_alpha   90.00
_cell.angle_beta   90.00
_cell.angle_gamma   90.00
#
_symmetry.space_group_name_H-M   'P 1'
#
loop_
_entity.id
_entity.type
_entity.pdbx_description
1 polymer ?
#
loop_
_entity_poly.entity_id
_entity_poly.type
_entity_poly.pdbx_seq_one_letter_code
_entity_poly.pdbx_strand_id
1 'polypeptide(L)'
;MSGHSKWATTKHKKAVIDAKRGKLFAKLIKNIEVAARTGGADPEGNPTLFDAIQKAKKSSVPNKNIDSAVKRGGGLEAGGVDYATIMYEGYGPNGVAVLIECLTDNRNRAASDVRVAMTRNGGSMADPGSVSYLFNRKGVVVLPKGELTEDDVLGAVLDAGAEEVNDLGESFEVISEATDLVAVRTALQEAGIDYDSADSSFVPTMQVELDEEGARKMFKLIDALEDSDDVQNVFANFDVSDEVM
;
A
#
# COMPACT_ATOMS: atom_id res chain seq x y z
N MET A 1 -3.51 -15.88 -13.26
CA MET A 1 -2.58 -15.37 -12.23
C MET A 1 -3.03 -13.96 -11.85
N SER A 2 -3.52 -13.79 -10.65
CA SER A 2 -4.07 -12.52 -10.13
C SER A 2 -3.17 -11.96 -9.03
N GLY A 3 -1.89 -11.79 -9.32
CA GLY A 3 -0.95 -11.17 -8.40
C GLY A 3 -0.96 -9.65 -8.52
N HIS A 4 -0.33 -8.97 -7.56
CA HIS A 4 0.07 -7.57 -7.71
C HIS A 4 0.91 -7.43 -8.97
N SER A 5 0.72 -6.34 -9.69
CA SER A 5 1.58 -6.05 -10.82
C SER A 5 3.02 -5.78 -10.35
N LYS A 6 3.99 -6.12 -11.17
CA LYS A 6 5.42 -5.89 -10.88
C LYS A 6 5.72 -4.43 -10.52
N TRP A 7 5.00 -3.48 -11.15
CA TRP A 7 5.19 -2.06 -10.85
C TRP A 7 4.84 -1.71 -9.41
N ALA A 8 3.77 -2.27 -8.85
CA ALA A 8 3.34 -2.01 -7.48
C ALA A 8 4.41 -2.45 -6.47
N THR A 9 5.07 -3.57 -6.76
CA THR A 9 6.18 -4.10 -5.96
C THR A 9 7.47 -3.29 -6.13
N THR A 10 7.79 -2.91 -7.37
CA THR A 10 8.97 -2.10 -7.70
C THR A 10 8.88 -0.69 -7.16
N LYS A 11 7.67 -0.14 -7.05
CA LYS A 11 7.40 1.17 -6.46
C LYS A 11 7.95 1.30 -5.05
N HIS A 12 7.86 0.26 -4.22
CA HIS A 12 8.44 0.27 -2.89
C HIS A 12 9.98 0.39 -2.89
N LYS A 13 10.65 -0.06 -3.95
CA LYS A 13 12.11 0.03 -4.11
C LYS A 13 12.59 1.36 -4.69
N LYS A 14 11.81 1.99 -5.59
CA LYS A 14 12.17 3.25 -6.25
C LYS A 14 11.72 4.52 -5.52
N ALA A 15 10.93 4.42 -4.46
CA ALA A 15 10.34 5.54 -3.73
C ALA A 15 11.33 6.35 -2.86
N VAL A 16 12.63 6.16 -3.01
CA VAL A 16 13.63 6.84 -2.19
C VAL A 16 14.42 7.85 -3.02
N ILE A 17 13.74 8.91 -3.44
CA ILE A 17 14.40 10.17 -3.79
C ILE A 17 14.08 11.13 -2.64
N ASP A 18 15.08 11.82 -2.12
CA ASP A 18 15.03 12.61 -0.88
C ASP A 18 13.84 13.60 -0.76
N ALA A 19 13.36 14.17 -1.86
CA ALA A 19 12.21 15.07 -1.85
C ALA A 19 10.88 14.38 -1.57
N LYS A 20 10.74 13.10 -1.91
CA LYS A 20 9.54 12.28 -1.63
C LYS A 20 9.58 11.64 -0.23
N ARG A 21 10.75 11.61 0.42
CA ARG A 21 10.96 10.95 1.72
C ARG A 21 10.17 11.60 2.84
N GLY A 22 10.13 12.93 2.90
CA GLY A 22 9.35 13.66 3.90
C GLY A 22 7.85 13.41 3.78
N LYS A 23 7.32 13.35 2.56
CA LYS A 23 5.91 13.00 2.30
C LYS A 23 5.60 11.57 2.70
N LEU A 24 6.48 10.63 2.36
CA LEU A 24 6.34 9.23 2.78
C LEU A 24 6.31 9.11 4.30
N PHE A 25 7.22 9.77 5.00
CA PHE A 25 7.26 9.77 6.47
C PHE A 25 5.97 10.32 7.07
N ALA A 26 5.46 11.42 6.54
CA ALA A 26 4.19 12.00 7.00
C ALA A 26 3.02 11.02 6.83
N LYS A 27 2.94 10.30 5.72
CA LYS A 27 1.91 9.28 5.46
C LYS A 27 2.04 8.08 6.40
N LEU A 28 3.25 7.62 6.66
CA LEU A 28 3.49 6.51 7.60
C LEU A 28 3.16 6.90 9.04
N ILE A 29 3.49 8.11 9.45
CA ILE A 29 3.14 8.67 10.76
C ILE A 29 1.62 8.78 10.91
N LYS A 30 0.92 9.24 9.89
CA LYS A 30 -0.55 9.33 9.87
C LYS A 30 -1.20 7.95 10.07
N ASN A 31 -0.68 6.91 9.42
CA ASN A 31 -1.16 5.54 9.60
C ASN A 31 -1.00 5.04 11.04
N ILE A 32 0.14 5.33 11.66
CA ILE A 32 0.40 4.96 13.06
C ILE A 32 -0.61 5.65 13.98
N GLU A 33 -0.83 6.94 13.80
CA GLU A 33 -1.75 7.73 14.63
C GLU A 33 -3.19 7.21 14.53
N VAL A 34 -3.65 6.90 13.30
CA VAL A 34 -4.98 6.32 13.08
C VAL A 34 -5.09 4.92 13.67
N ALA A 35 -4.10 4.07 13.49
CA ALA A 35 -4.10 2.71 14.05
C ALA A 35 -4.16 2.73 15.59
N ALA A 36 -3.38 3.60 16.22
CA ALA A 36 -3.40 3.76 17.68
C ALA A 36 -4.74 4.29 18.18
N ARG A 37 -5.38 5.21 17.45
CA ARG A 37 -6.69 5.76 17.79
C ARG A 37 -7.79 4.72 17.72
N THR A 38 -7.75 3.88 16.70
CA THR A 38 -8.80 2.88 16.43
C THR A 38 -8.71 1.67 17.36
N GLY A 39 -7.51 1.16 17.58
CA GLY A 39 -7.28 -0.11 18.28
C GLY A 39 -6.50 -0.01 19.58
N GLY A 40 -6.13 1.20 20.01
CA GLY A 40 -5.32 1.42 21.22
C GLY A 40 -3.82 1.57 20.93
N ALA A 41 -3.12 2.17 21.91
CA ALA A 41 -1.70 2.54 21.78
C ALA A 41 -0.72 1.40 22.09
N ASP A 42 -1.22 0.20 22.40
CA ASP A 42 -0.39 -0.98 22.67
C ASP A 42 -0.25 -1.83 21.41
N PRO A 43 0.96 -1.91 20.81
CA PRO A 43 1.18 -2.72 19.61
C PRO A 43 0.95 -4.23 19.82
N GLU A 44 1.13 -4.75 21.04
CA GLU A 44 0.91 -6.17 21.32
C GLU A 44 -0.58 -6.54 21.22
N GLY A 45 -1.44 -5.63 21.61
CA GLY A 45 -2.89 -5.78 21.51
C GLY A 45 -3.52 -5.22 20.24
N ASN A 46 -2.72 -4.61 19.35
CA ASN A 46 -3.20 -3.94 18.15
C ASN A 46 -2.33 -4.30 16.92
N PRO A 47 -2.67 -5.39 16.20
CA PRO A 47 -1.88 -5.83 15.04
C PRO A 47 -1.73 -4.78 13.94
N THR A 48 -2.77 -3.97 13.70
CA THR A 48 -2.72 -2.88 12.71
C THR A 48 -1.68 -1.82 13.10
N LEU A 49 -1.61 -1.48 14.38
CA LEU A 49 -0.58 -0.58 14.90
C LEU A 49 0.81 -1.21 14.80
N PHE A 50 0.94 -2.48 15.14
CA PHE A 50 2.20 -3.19 15.01
C PHE A 50 2.74 -3.13 13.58
N ASP A 51 1.91 -3.46 12.59
CA ASP A 51 2.29 -3.44 11.18
C ASP A 51 2.65 -2.04 10.68
N ALA A 52 1.88 -1.03 11.09
CA ALA A 52 2.18 0.36 10.76
C ALA A 52 3.53 0.82 11.34
N ILE A 53 3.84 0.44 12.57
CA ILE A 53 5.14 0.71 13.21
C ILE A 53 6.28 0.01 12.48
N GLN A 54 6.14 -1.27 12.15
CA GLN A 54 7.16 -2.02 11.42
C GLN A 54 7.45 -1.40 10.06
N LYS A 55 6.42 -1.02 9.34
CA LYS A 55 6.54 -0.35 8.04
C LYS A 55 7.29 0.98 8.14
N ALA A 56 6.98 1.77 9.16
CA ALA A 56 7.67 3.04 9.42
C ALA A 56 9.15 2.81 9.77
N LYS A 57 9.46 1.82 10.62
CA LYS A 57 10.85 1.46 10.97
C LYS A 57 11.63 0.99 9.75
N LYS A 58 11.07 0.14 8.91
CA LYS A 58 11.69 -0.32 7.66
C LYS A 58 11.94 0.82 6.66
N SER A 59 11.12 1.87 6.70
CA SER A 59 11.31 3.10 5.92
C SER A 59 12.22 4.12 6.59
N SER A 60 12.86 3.77 7.71
CA SER A 60 13.79 4.62 8.47
C SER A 60 13.15 5.88 9.06
N VAL A 61 11.88 5.81 9.45
CA VAL A 61 11.24 6.87 10.23
C VAL A 61 11.87 6.90 11.62
N PRO A 62 12.28 8.08 12.14
CA PRO A 62 12.88 8.16 13.47
C PRO A 62 11.94 7.66 14.58
N ASN A 63 12.47 6.87 15.51
CA ASN A 63 11.70 6.28 16.60
C ASN A 63 10.93 7.33 17.43
N LYS A 64 11.52 8.50 17.64
CA LYS A 64 10.85 9.60 18.34
C LYS A 64 9.54 10.03 17.66
N ASN A 65 9.55 10.06 16.32
CA ASN A 65 8.35 10.43 15.55
C ASN A 65 7.29 9.33 15.61
N ILE A 66 7.72 8.05 15.60
CA ILE A 66 6.83 6.89 15.78
C ILE A 66 6.18 6.95 17.16
N ASP A 67 6.97 7.12 18.21
CA ASP A 67 6.47 7.17 19.60
C ASP A 67 5.48 8.32 19.82
N SER A 68 5.78 9.51 19.29
CA SER A 68 4.86 10.65 19.37
C SER A 68 3.55 10.40 18.62
N ALA A 69 3.60 9.73 17.46
CA ALA A 69 2.39 9.39 16.71
C ALA A 69 1.51 8.38 17.47
N VAL A 70 2.11 7.36 18.09
CA VAL A 70 1.40 6.39 18.94
C VAL A 70 0.71 7.10 20.10
N LYS A 71 1.42 8.00 20.78
CA LYS A 71 0.89 8.75 21.93
C LYS A 71 -0.25 9.69 21.54
N ARG A 72 -0.11 10.43 20.43
CA ARG A 72 -1.19 11.32 19.93
C ARG A 72 -2.42 10.52 19.52
N GLY A 73 -2.23 9.45 18.78
CA GLY A 73 -3.32 8.56 18.38
C GLY A 73 -4.03 7.93 19.57
N GLY A 74 -3.29 7.47 20.56
CA GLY A 74 -3.82 6.89 21.80
C GLY A 74 -4.38 7.91 22.80
N GLY A 75 -4.35 9.20 22.48
CA GLY A 75 -4.86 10.26 23.38
C GLY A 75 -3.96 10.57 24.58
N LEU A 76 -2.70 10.12 24.57
CA LEU A 76 -1.72 10.33 25.64
C LEU A 76 -0.97 11.67 25.49
N GLU A 77 -1.00 12.25 24.31
CA GLU A 77 -0.46 13.59 24.01
C GLU A 77 -1.51 14.43 23.27
N ALA A 78 -1.43 15.75 23.45
CA ALA A 78 -2.27 16.68 22.70
C ALA A 78 -1.89 16.74 21.21
N GLY A 79 -2.82 17.19 20.37
CA GLY A 79 -2.60 17.42 18.95
C GLY A 79 -2.96 16.24 18.03
N GLY A 80 -3.64 15.23 18.54
CA GLY A 80 -4.25 14.20 17.73
C GLY A 80 -5.32 14.77 16.78
N VAL A 81 -5.31 14.30 15.53
CA VAL A 81 -6.22 14.75 14.47
C VAL A 81 -7.17 13.61 14.11
N ASP A 82 -8.44 13.95 13.87
CA ASP A 82 -9.42 12.99 13.37
C ASP A 82 -9.30 12.88 11.84
N TYR A 83 -8.84 11.71 11.39
CA TYR A 83 -8.75 11.39 9.98
C TYR A 83 -9.92 10.53 9.53
N ALA A 84 -10.45 10.85 8.36
CA ALA A 84 -11.43 10.01 7.67
C ALA A 84 -10.78 9.29 6.50
N THR A 85 -11.12 8.01 6.33
CA THR A 85 -10.75 7.24 5.14
C THR A 85 -11.82 7.42 4.09
N ILE A 86 -11.42 7.78 2.87
CA ILE A 86 -12.30 7.96 1.72
C ILE A 86 -11.71 7.22 0.53
N MET A 87 -12.54 6.41 -0.13
CA MET A 87 -12.17 5.77 -1.39
C MET A 87 -12.76 6.53 -2.55
N TYR A 88 -11.90 6.96 -3.47
CA TYR A 88 -12.31 7.51 -4.77
C TYR A 88 -12.05 6.48 -5.86
N GLU A 89 -12.88 6.53 -6.90
CA GLU A 89 -12.82 5.64 -8.04
C GLU A 89 -12.69 6.45 -9.32
N GLY A 90 -11.97 5.91 -10.29
CA GLY A 90 -11.81 6.56 -11.57
C GLY A 90 -11.14 5.68 -12.61
N TYR A 91 -10.96 6.27 -13.77
CA TYR A 91 -10.25 5.67 -14.90
C TYR A 91 -9.00 6.51 -15.21
N GLY A 92 -7.89 5.85 -15.36
CA GLY A 92 -6.67 6.44 -15.88
C GLY A 92 -6.56 6.32 -17.40
N PRO A 93 -5.44 6.74 -17.98
CA PRO A 93 -5.13 6.51 -19.38
C PRO A 93 -5.32 5.05 -19.80
N ASN A 94 -5.74 4.82 -21.03
CA ASN A 94 -5.99 3.50 -21.62
C ASN A 94 -7.10 2.69 -20.91
N GLY A 95 -8.00 3.36 -20.18
CA GLY A 95 -9.10 2.70 -19.49
C GLY A 95 -8.69 1.92 -18.23
N VAL A 96 -7.52 2.19 -17.69
CA VAL A 96 -7.05 1.56 -16.44
C VAL A 96 -7.96 1.96 -15.29
N ALA A 97 -8.47 0.98 -14.56
CA ALA A 97 -9.26 1.22 -13.35
C ALA A 97 -8.34 1.66 -12.21
N VAL A 98 -8.75 2.68 -11.48
CA VAL A 98 -7.97 3.27 -10.39
C VAL A 98 -8.84 3.39 -9.14
N LEU A 99 -8.34 2.86 -8.01
CA LEU A 99 -8.84 3.13 -6.66
C LEU A 99 -7.87 4.04 -5.95
N ILE A 100 -8.38 5.09 -5.30
CA ILE A 100 -7.56 6.08 -4.60
C ILE A 100 -8.03 6.14 -3.15
N GLU A 101 -7.19 5.66 -2.25
CA GLU A 101 -7.43 5.69 -0.82
C GLU A 101 -6.87 6.99 -0.23
N CYS A 102 -7.76 7.80 0.29
CA CYS A 102 -7.40 9.01 1.02
C CYS A 102 -7.58 8.82 2.52
N LEU A 103 -6.66 9.40 3.27
CA LEU A 103 -6.73 9.53 4.72
C LEU A 103 -6.55 11.01 5.05
N THR A 104 -7.66 11.68 5.40
CA THR A 104 -7.71 13.14 5.43
C THR A 104 -8.49 13.68 6.62
N ASP A 105 -8.07 14.83 7.10
CA ASP A 105 -8.81 15.69 8.03
C ASP A 105 -9.66 16.75 7.31
N ASN A 106 -9.59 16.81 5.96
CA ASN A 106 -10.33 17.75 5.13
C ASN A 106 -10.84 17.10 3.85
N ARG A 107 -12.10 16.67 3.87
CA ARG A 107 -12.75 15.96 2.75
C ARG A 107 -12.80 16.79 1.46
N ASN A 108 -13.02 18.09 1.56
CA ASN A 108 -13.12 18.98 0.40
C ASN A 108 -11.76 19.14 -0.28
N ARG A 109 -10.69 19.28 0.51
CA ARG A 109 -9.33 19.36 0.00
C ARG A 109 -8.94 18.05 -0.72
N ALA A 110 -9.18 16.91 -0.09
CA ALA A 110 -8.88 15.61 -0.68
C ALA A 110 -9.63 15.40 -2.00
N ALA A 111 -10.93 15.68 -2.05
CA ALA A 111 -11.74 15.56 -3.26
C ALA A 111 -11.23 16.48 -4.39
N SER A 112 -10.87 17.71 -4.05
CA SER A 112 -10.31 18.67 -5.02
C SER A 112 -8.96 18.20 -5.57
N ASP A 113 -8.04 17.79 -4.70
CA ASP A 113 -6.71 17.32 -5.10
C ASP A 113 -6.79 16.11 -6.02
N VAL A 114 -7.61 15.13 -5.67
CA VAL A 114 -7.80 13.91 -6.47
C VAL A 114 -8.40 14.26 -7.84
N ARG A 115 -9.43 15.09 -7.89
CA ARG A 115 -10.06 15.50 -9.15
C ARG A 115 -9.09 16.24 -10.06
N VAL A 116 -8.33 17.18 -9.52
CA VAL A 116 -7.34 17.95 -10.28
C VAL A 116 -6.24 17.04 -10.81
N ALA A 117 -5.70 16.15 -9.98
CA ALA A 117 -4.67 15.20 -10.40
C ALA A 117 -5.16 14.28 -11.52
N MET A 118 -6.35 13.73 -11.40
CA MET A 118 -6.97 12.88 -12.42
C MET A 118 -7.16 13.64 -13.74
N THR A 119 -7.84 14.78 -13.70
CA THR A 119 -8.20 15.55 -14.90
C THR A 119 -6.97 16.06 -15.65
N ARG A 120 -5.94 16.52 -14.93
CA ARG A 120 -4.72 17.08 -15.57
C ARG A 120 -3.80 16.00 -16.15
N ASN A 121 -3.97 14.76 -15.77
CA ASN A 121 -3.10 13.65 -16.19
C ASN A 121 -3.84 12.57 -16.99
N GLY A 122 -4.89 12.95 -17.70
CA GLY A 122 -5.58 12.08 -18.66
C GLY A 122 -6.52 11.04 -18.02
N GLY A 123 -6.86 11.22 -16.74
CA GLY A 123 -7.85 10.42 -16.05
C GLY A 123 -9.20 11.11 -15.90
N SER A 124 -10.15 10.37 -15.39
CA SER A 124 -11.49 10.86 -15.09
C SER A 124 -12.00 10.23 -13.79
N MET A 125 -12.75 11.01 -13.01
CA MET A 125 -13.44 10.50 -11.85
C MET A 125 -14.65 9.67 -12.26
N ALA A 126 -14.95 8.64 -11.49
CA ALA A 126 -16.13 7.79 -11.65
C ALA A 126 -16.96 7.75 -10.37
N ASP A 127 -18.20 7.33 -10.50
CA ASP A 127 -19.09 7.16 -9.36
C ASP A 127 -18.66 5.96 -8.49
N PRO A 128 -18.92 5.98 -7.18
CA PRO A 128 -18.66 4.84 -6.32
C PRO A 128 -19.30 3.54 -6.85
N GLY A 129 -18.52 2.46 -6.86
CA GLY A 129 -18.92 1.16 -7.40
C GLY A 129 -18.60 0.94 -8.87
N SER A 130 -18.09 1.95 -9.58
CA SER A 130 -17.77 1.83 -11.01
C SER A 130 -16.60 0.92 -11.31
N VAL A 131 -15.59 0.88 -10.44
CA VAL A 131 -14.36 0.09 -10.63
C VAL A 131 -14.00 -0.78 -9.43
N SER A 132 -14.55 -0.54 -8.26
CA SER A 132 -14.20 -1.25 -7.03
C SER A 132 -14.41 -2.77 -7.12
N TYR A 133 -15.39 -3.22 -7.90
CA TYR A 133 -15.64 -4.65 -8.13
C TYR A 133 -14.52 -5.37 -8.89
N LEU A 134 -13.61 -4.63 -9.53
CA LEU A 134 -12.44 -5.18 -10.22
C LEU A 134 -11.29 -5.49 -9.27
N PHE A 135 -11.44 -5.21 -8.00
CA PHE A 135 -10.40 -5.40 -6.99
C PHE A 135 -10.92 -6.23 -5.83
N ASN A 136 -10.05 -7.08 -5.30
CA ASN A 136 -10.29 -7.81 -4.06
C ASN A 136 -9.34 -7.30 -2.97
N ARG A 137 -9.86 -7.12 -1.77
CA ARG A 137 -9.03 -6.80 -0.63
C ARG A 137 -8.32 -8.07 -0.16
N LYS A 138 -6.98 -8.05 -0.19
CA LYS A 138 -6.11 -9.17 0.17
C LYS A 138 -5.04 -8.75 1.16
N GLY A 139 -4.50 -9.72 1.89
CA GLY A 139 -3.25 -9.57 2.59
C GLY A 139 -2.09 -9.79 1.61
N VAL A 140 -1.13 -8.89 1.59
CA VAL A 140 0.03 -8.95 0.70
C VAL A 140 1.31 -8.76 1.51
N VAL A 141 2.16 -9.75 1.48
CA VAL A 141 3.51 -9.67 2.05
C VAL A 141 4.53 -9.74 0.93
N VAL A 142 5.42 -8.76 0.87
CA VAL A 142 6.53 -8.73 -0.07
C VAL A 142 7.82 -8.95 0.69
N LEU A 143 8.63 -9.90 0.21
CA LEU A 143 9.89 -10.25 0.84
C LEU A 143 11.00 -10.37 -0.21
N PRO A 144 12.26 -10.05 0.17
CA PRO A 144 13.40 -10.23 -0.72
C PRO A 144 13.64 -11.71 -0.97
N LYS A 145 13.88 -12.07 -2.22
CA LYS A 145 14.12 -13.46 -2.62
C LYS A 145 15.42 -14.00 -2.04
N GLY A 146 16.53 -13.27 -2.18
CA GLY A 146 17.84 -13.72 -1.73
C GLY A 146 18.13 -15.14 -2.19
N GLU A 147 18.50 -16.01 -1.25
CA GLU A 147 18.75 -17.43 -1.47
C GLU A 147 17.51 -18.32 -1.28
N LEU A 148 16.35 -17.72 -0.98
CA LEU A 148 15.11 -18.46 -0.76
C LEU A 148 14.56 -19.02 -2.08
N THR A 149 13.98 -20.21 -2.01
CA THR A 149 13.17 -20.79 -3.07
C THR A 149 11.69 -20.55 -2.81
N GLU A 150 10.87 -20.73 -3.84
CA GLU A 150 9.41 -20.68 -3.68
C GLU A 150 8.93 -21.72 -2.68
N ASP A 151 9.51 -22.92 -2.68
CA ASP A 151 9.19 -24.00 -1.74
C ASP A 151 9.53 -23.62 -0.28
N ASP A 152 10.63 -22.90 -0.05
CA ASP A 152 10.99 -22.42 1.28
C ASP A 152 9.93 -21.46 1.83
N VAL A 153 9.48 -20.53 1.00
CA VAL A 153 8.45 -19.56 1.37
C VAL A 153 7.10 -20.25 1.56
N LEU A 154 6.71 -21.08 0.60
CA LEU A 154 5.43 -21.82 0.65
C LEU A 154 5.36 -22.71 1.88
N GLY A 155 6.44 -23.44 2.20
CA GLY A 155 6.53 -24.27 3.39
C GLY A 155 6.36 -23.49 4.69
N ALA A 156 6.78 -22.23 4.72
CA ALA A 156 6.61 -21.39 5.90
C ALA A 156 5.18 -20.86 6.09
N VAL A 157 4.45 -20.58 4.99
CA VAL A 157 3.20 -19.80 5.04
C VAL A 157 1.94 -20.57 4.68
N LEU A 158 2.06 -21.78 4.15
CA LEU A 158 0.90 -22.54 3.67
C LEU A 158 -0.14 -22.78 4.77
N ASP A 159 0.30 -23.23 5.93
CA ASP A 159 -0.60 -23.49 7.07
C ASP A 159 -1.14 -22.21 7.73
N ALA A 160 -0.54 -21.05 7.42
CA ALA A 160 -0.98 -19.76 7.93
C ALA A 160 -2.07 -19.10 7.07
N GLY A 161 -2.46 -19.73 5.95
CA GLY A 161 -3.52 -19.26 5.08
C GLY A 161 -3.06 -18.57 3.79
N ALA A 162 -1.80 -18.74 3.40
CA ALA A 162 -1.32 -18.24 2.11
C ALA A 162 -2.06 -18.94 0.96
N GLU A 163 -2.57 -18.14 0.03
CA GLU A 163 -3.28 -18.63 -1.16
C GLU A 163 -2.33 -18.76 -2.35
N GLU A 164 -1.41 -17.81 -2.49
CA GLU A 164 -0.47 -17.74 -3.61
C GLU A 164 0.90 -17.25 -3.11
N VAL A 165 1.95 -17.79 -3.72
CA VAL A 165 3.31 -17.28 -3.64
C VAL A 165 3.76 -16.97 -5.06
N ASN A 166 4.04 -15.72 -5.36
CA ASN A 166 4.43 -15.27 -6.68
C ASN A 166 5.91 -14.89 -6.70
N ASP A 167 6.64 -15.42 -7.67
CA ASP A 167 8.03 -15.03 -7.93
C ASP A 167 8.05 -13.79 -8.83
N LEU A 168 8.55 -12.67 -8.29
CA LEU A 168 8.66 -11.39 -8.98
C LEU A 168 10.10 -11.08 -9.43
N GLY A 169 10.95 -12.10 -9.50
CA GLY A 169 12.36 -11.99 -9.87
C GLY A 169 13.26 -11.75 -8.66
N GLU A 170 13.34 -10.55 -8.14
CA GLU A 170 14.14 -10.22 -6.96
C GLU A 170 13.40 -10.36 -5.63
N SER A 171 12.09 -10.55 -5.67
CA SER A 171 11.22 -10.63 -4.50
C SER A 171 10.21 -11.75 -4.66
N PHE A 172 9.69 -12.26 -3.55
CA PHE A 172 8.46 -13.03 -3.50
C PHE A 172 7.31 -12.17 -2.99
N GLU A 173 6.13 -12.44 -3.50
CA GLU A 173 4.88 -11.87 -3.02
C GLU A 173 3.99 -12.99 -2.51
N VAL A 174 3.53 -12.86 -1.26
CA VAL A 174 2.61 -13.81 -0.65
C VAL A 174 1.24 -13.16 -0.55
N ILE A 175 0.24 -13.79 -1.15
CA ILE A 175 -1.16 -13.35 -1.15
C ILE A 175 -1.96 -14.24 -0.21
N SER A 176 -2.80 -13.62 0.62
CA SER A 176 -3.74 -14.30 1.51
C SER A 176 -5.06 -13.52 1.58
N GLU A 177 -6.06 -14.09 2.25
CA GLU A 177 -7.17 -13.26 2.70
C GLU A 177 -6.65 -12.16 3.62
N ALA A 178 -7.30 -10.99 3.60
CA ALA A 178 -6.87 -9.84 4.41
C ALA A 178 -6.87 -10.17 5.92
N THR A 179 -7.77 -11.03 6.35
CA THR A 179 -7.87 -11.51 7.74
C THR A 179 -6.72 -12.43 8.16
N ASP A 180 -6.03 -13.06 7.19
CA ASP A 180 -4.91 -13.97 7.44
C ASP A 180 -3.55 -13.29 7.38
N LEU A 181 -3.50 -12.00 7.06
CA LEU A 181 -2.26 -11.24 6.93
C LEU A 181 -1.35 -11.35 8.16
N VAL A 182 -1.93 -11.22 9.36
CA VAL A 182 -1.17 -11.31 10.61
C VAL A 182 -0.58 -12.70 10.79
N ALA A 183 -1.38 -13.75 10.53
CA ALA A 183 -0.91 -15.13 10.64
C ALA A 183 0.23 -15.43 9.65
N VAL A 184 0.12 -14.98 8.41
CA VAL A 184 1.15 -15.16 7.37
C VAL A 184 2.43 -14.41 7.75
N ARG A 185 2.32 -13.15 8.16
CA ARG A 185 3.48 -12.36 8.62
C ARG A 185 4.17 -13.01 9.81
N THR A 186 3.42 -13.47 10.80
CA THR A 186 3.95 -14.14 11.98
C THR A 186 4.66 -15.44 11.62
N ALA A 187 4.09 -16.24 10.71
CA ALA A 187 4.71 -17.47 10.23
C ALA A 187 6.06 -17.22 9.55
N LEU A 188 6.18 -16.16 8.76
CA LEU A 188 7.46 -15.75 8.16
C LEU A 188 8.48 -15.37 9.24
N GLN A 189 8.07 -14.60 10.25
CA GLN A 189 8.94 -14.21 11.36
C GLN A 189 9.42 -15.42 12.16
N GLU A 190 8.55 -16.37 12.46
CA GLU A 190 8.89 -17.61 13.16
C GLU A 190 9.84 -18.51 12.37
N ALA A 191 9.73 -18.48 11.04
CA ALA A 191 10.66 -19.17 10.14
C ALA A 191 12.00 -18.44 9.94
N GLY A 192 12.18 -17.27 10.57
CA GLY A 192 13.40 -16.46 10.41
C GLY A 192 13.50 -15.77 9.05
N ILE A 193 12.37 -15.65 8.32
CA ILE A 193 12.33 -15.01 7.02
C ILE A 193 11.92 -13.53 7.19
N ASP A 194 12.81 -12.63 6.78
CA ASP A 194 12.52 -11.19 6.79
C ASP A 194 11.62 -10.80 5.60
N TYR A 195 10.85 -9.73 5.76
CA TYR A 195 9.97 -9.19 4.73
C TYR A 195 10.12 -7.67 4.63
N ASP A 196 9.85 -7.12 3.44
CA ASP A 196 9.92 -5.68 3.19
C ASP A 196 8.64 -4.96 3.62
N SER A 197 7.48 -5.58 3.36
CA SER A 197 6.17 -5.02 3.69
C SER A 197 5.14 -6.12 3.95
N ALA A 198 4.16 -5.79 4.80
CA ALA A 198 2.98 -6.59 5.07
C ALA A 198 1.78 -5.66 5.17
N ASP A 199 0.92 -5.66 4.18
CA ASP A 199 -0.17 -4.71 4.04
C ASP A 199 -1.47 -5.39 3.58
N SER A 200 -2.59 -4.82 3.99
CA SER A 200 -3.87 -5.07 3.31
C SER A 200 -3.94 -4.19 2.06
N SER A 201 -4.18 -4.80 0.93
CA SER A 201 -4.15 -4.12 -0.38
C SER A 201 -5.36 -4.52 -1.23
N PHE A 202 -5.72 -3.66 -2.19
CA PHE A 202 -6.70 -3.98 -3.21
C PHE A 202 -5.98 -4.55 -4.44
N VAL A 203 -6.16 -5.85 -4.67
CA VAL A 203 -5.51 -6.60 -5.74
C VAL A 203 -6.48 -6.73 -6.92
N PRO A 204 -6.09 -6.35 -8.14
CA PRO A 204 -6.97 -6.44 -9.29
C PRO A 204 -7.25 -7.90 -9.68
N THR A 205 -8.49 -8.19 -10.09
CA THR A 205 -8.89 -9.50 -10.60
C THR A 205 -8.49 -9.72 -12.05
N MET A 206 -8.26 -8.64 -12.77
CA MET A 206 -7.75 -8.64 -14.15
C MET A 206 -6.90 -7.41 -14.38
N GLN A 207 -5.91 -7.55 -15.25
CA GLN A 207 -4.95 -6.49 -15.55
C GLN A 207 -5.05 -6.05 -17.00
N VAL A 208 -4.81 -4.76 -17.24
CA VAL A 208 -4.64 -4.15 -18.55
C VAL A 208 -3.16 -4.02 -18.82
N GLU A 209 -2.66 -4.72 -19.83
CA GLU A 209 -1.26 -4.60 -20.24
C GLU A 209 -1.05 -3.27 -20.97
N LEU A 210 -0.04 -2.52 -20.55
CA LEU A 210 0.32 -1.24 -21.13
C LEU A 210 1.64 -1.32 -21.86
N ASP A 211 1.72 -0.61 -23.01
CA ASP A 211 2.96 -0.31 -23.67
C ASP A 211 3.76 0.78 -22.92
N GLU A 212 4.93 1.12 -23.42
CA GLU A 212 5.79 2.15 -22.80
C GLU A 212 5.10 3.52 -22.67
N GLU A 213 4.35 3.93 -23.69
CA GLU A 213 3.65 5.21 -23.67
C GLU A 213 2.50 5.21 -22.65
N GLY A 214 1.71 4.15 -22.63
CA GLY A 214 0.62 3.97 -21.66
C GLY A 214 1.15 3.91 -20.23
N ALA A 215 2.22 3.17 -19.99
CA ALA A 215 2.88 3.07 -18.70
C ALA A 215 3.39 4.44 -18.23
N ARG A 216 4.05 5.21 -19.09
CA ARG A 216 4.53 6.55 -18.76
C ARG A 216 3.41 7.49 -18.34
N LYS A 217 2.29 7.46 -19.05
CA LYS A 217 1.10 8.24 -18.72
C LYS A 217 0.51 7.84 -17.37
N MET A 218 0.43 6.53 -17.10
CA MET A 218 -0.07 6.03 -15.82
C MET A 218 0.86 6.39 -14.66
N PHE A 219 2.16 6.25 -14.80
CA PHE A 219 3.11 6.64 -13.76
C PHE A 219 3.03 8.14 -13.44
N LYS A 220 2.86 8.98 -14.46
CA LYS A 220 2.65 10.42 -14.26
C LYS A 220 1.37 10.72 -13.47
N LEU A 221 0.27 10.01 -13.77
CA LEU A 221 -0.97 10.15 -13.02
C LEU A 221 -0.80 9.70 -11.57
N ILE A 222 -0.18 8.55 -11.34
CA ILE A 222 0.07 8.02 -10.00
C ILE A 222 0.94 8.97 -9.19
N ASP A 223 2.01 9.49 -9.78
CA ASP A 223 2.88 10.48 -9.14
C ASP A 223 2.12 11.75 -8.74
N ALA A 224 1.23 12.23 -9.60
CA ALA A 224 0.41 13.40 -9.31
C ALA A 224 -0.60 13.14 -8.18
N LEU A 225 -1.21 11.97 -8.14
CA LEU A 225 -2.10 11.56 -7.05
C LEU A 225 -1.35 11.45 -5.72
N GLU A 226 -0.19 10.79 -5.73
CA GLU A 226 0.63 10.57 -4.53
C GLU A 226 1.30 11.82 -4.02
N ASP A 227 1.38 12.86 -4.82
CA ASP A 227 1.88 14.17 -4.40
C ASP A 227 0.92 14.86 -3.41
N SER A 228 -0.35 14.51 -3.39
CA SER A 228 -1.28 14.96 -2.34
C SER A 228 -0.98 14.28 -1.01
N ASP A 229 -0.91 15.09 0.06
CA ASP A 229 -0.70 14.59 1.42
C ASP A 229 -1.89 13.77 1.95
N ASP A 230 -3.06 13.93 1.35
CA ASP A 230 -4.28 13.20 1.71
C ASP A 230 -4.39 11.83 1.03
N VAL A 231 -3.68 11.61 -0.09
CA VAL A 231 -3.65 10.32 -0.79
C VAL A 231 -2.70 9.37 -0.09
N GLN A 232 -3.24 8.27 0.44
CA GLN A 232 -2.49 7.25 1.17
C GLN A 232 -1.97 6.14 0.24
N ASN A 233 -2.87 5.61 -0.60
CA ASN A 233 -2.56 4.55 -1.54
C ASN A 233 -3.30 4.78 -2.86
N VAL A 234 -2.68 4.35 -3.95
CA VAL A 234 -3.27 4.27 -5.29
C VAL A 234 -3.17 2.83 -5.75
N PHE A 235 -4.31 2.23 -6.08
CA PHE A 235 -4.39 0.88 -6.64
C PHE A 235 -4.88 0.99 -8.07
N ALA A 236 -4.24 0.28 -8.98
CA ALA A 236 -4.57 0.31 -10.40
C ALA A 236 -4.44 -1.07 -11.03
N ASN A 237 -5.27 -1.38 -12.02
CA ASN A 237 -5.33 -2.70 -12.65
C ASN A 237 -4.49 -2.79 -13.92
N PHE A 238 -3.34 -2.18 -13.99
CA PHE A 238 -2.44 -2.30 -15.13
C PHE A 238 -1.20 -3.13 -14.80
N ASP A 239 -0.59 -3.67 -15.82
CA ASP A 239 0.73 -4.28 -15.75
C ASP A 239 1.60 -3.78 -16.90
N VAL A 240 2.90 -3.89 -16.72
CA VAL A 240 3.90 -3.49 -17.70
C VAL A 240 4.90 -4.62 -17.88
N SER A 241 5.43 -4.76 -19.11
CA SER A 241 6.49 -5.72 -19.38
C SER A 241 7.80 -5.31 -18.70
N ASP A 242 8.69 -6.28 -18.49
CA ASP A 242 10.02 -6.06 -17.90
C ASP A 242 10.87 -5.06 -18.72
N GLU A 243 10.61 -4.95 -20.02
CA GLU A 243 11.31 -4.02 -20.92
C GLU A 243 10.93 -2.55 -20.68
N VAL A 244 9.78 -2.28 -20.04
CA VAL A 244 9.26 -0.94 -19.77
C VAL A 244 9.70 -0.41 -18.40
N MET A 245 10.15 -1.28 -17.50
CA MET A 245 10.59 -0.96 -16.13
C MET A 245 12.09 -0.69 -16.05
#